data_f58ef9423db2fc913556667baf5b7b12
#
_entry.id   f58ef9423db2fc913556667baf5b7b12
#
_cell.length_a   1.000
_cell.length_b   1.000
_cell.length_c   1.000
_cell.angle_alpha   90.00
_cell.angle_beta   90.00
_cell.angle_gamma   90.00
#
_symmetry.space_group_name_H-M   'P 1'
#
loop_
_entity.id
_entity.type
_entity.pdbx_description
1 polymer ?
#
loop_
_entity_poly.entity_id
_entity_poly.type
_entity_poly.pdbx_seq_one_letter_code
_entity_poly.pdbx_strand_id
1 'polypeptide(L)'
;IQFKELTNVPKYHEDATVWEVTEKDGTHLGVLYMDFHPRESKRGGAWMTSYRSQKTVDGKRDAPVISIVCNFTKPSANAPALLTFDEVSTFFHEFGHALHGLLSNVTYRSLAGTSVPRDFVELPSQIMENWAAEPEVLNMYAKHYKTGEVIPEALVNKLKKAGTFDQGFITTEYLAASLLDLEYHSQTKDITVDANAFEKAAMKKIGLIESIIPRYRSTYFNHIFSGGYSSGYYSYIWSGVLDTDAFEAFKTTTLFNPEKAKLFRENVLERGGTEDPMVLYKRFRGAEPSIEPLLRKRGLDKKTEPLKKVKG
;
A
#
# COMPACT_ATOMS: atom_id res chain seq x y z
N ILE A 1 7.97 7.17 -17.27
CA ILE A 1 7.41 8.47 -16.90
C ILE A 1 8.52 9.38 -16.38
N GLN A 2 8.31 10.69 -16.44
CA GLN A 2 9.23 11.73 -15.99
C GLN A 2 8.53 12.65 -15.01
N PHE A 3 9.28 13.27 -14.11
CA PHE A 3 8.79 14.22 -13.11
C PHE A 3 9.54 15.52 -13.25
N LYS A 4 8.82 16.63 -13.32
CA LYS A 4 9.37 17.99 -13.37
C LYS A 4 8.70 18.82 -12.27
N GLU A 5 9.50 19.39 -11.37
CA GLU A 5 8.97 20.24 -10.32
C GLU A 5 8.36 21.52 -10.89
N LEU A 6 7.19 21.88 -10.38
CA LEU A 6 6.48 23.12 -10.72
C LEU A 6 6.54 24.08 -9.52
N THR A 7 7.29 25.17 -9.68
CA THR A 7 7.50 26.15 -8.60
C THR A 7 6.46 27.27 -8.59
N ASN A 8 5.86 27.59 -9.72
CA ASN A 8 4.95 28.73 -9.91
C ASN A 8 3.48 28.31 -10.03
N VAL A 9 3.06 27.38 -9.18
CA VAL A 9 1.68 26.87 -9.14
C VAL A 9 1.08 27.03 -7.76
N PRO A 10 -0.24 27.20 -7.61
CA PRO A 10 -0.89 27.28 -6.31
C PRO A 10 -0.61 26.02 -5.48
N LYS A 11 -0.28 26.22 -4.20
CA LYS A 11 -0.10 25.17 -3.21
C LYS A 11 -1.01 25.46 -2.02
N TYR A 12 -1.56 24.39 -1.44
CA TYR A 12 -2.39 24.50 -0.24
C TYR A 12 -1.58 24.63 1.06
N HIS A 13 -0.27 24.33 1.01
CA HIS A 13 0.68 24.50 2.10
C HIS A 13 2.10 24.68 1.55
N GLU A 14 2.95 25.43 2.26
CA GLU A 14 4.33 25.72 1.84
C GLU A 14 5.21 24.46 1.77
N ASP A 15 5.00 23.48 2.68
CA ASP A 15 5.72 22.22 2.71
C ASP A 15 5.39 21.31 1.51
N ALA A 16 4.29 21.55 0.79
CA ALA A 16 3.93 20.72 -0.35
C ALA A 16 4.79 21.08 -1.57
N THR A 17 5.28 20.07 -2.26
CA THR A 17 5.90 20.18 -3.60
C THR A 17 4.91 19.76 -4.66
N VAL A 18 5.06 20.29 -5.86
CA VAL A 18 4.15 20.00 -6.99
C VAL A 18 4.97 19.58 -8.20
N TRP A 19 4.54 18.52 -8.84
CA TRP A 19 5.26 17.90 -9.93
C TRP A 19 4.36 17.67 -11.15
N GLU A 20 4.80 18.10 -12.31
CA GLU A 20 4.26 17.65 -13.58
C GLU A 20 4.75 16.24 -13.85
N VAL A 21 3.83 15.35 -14.20
CA VAL A 21 4.15 13.96 -14.58
C VAL A 21 3.88 13.79 -16.06
N THR A 22 4.87 13.34 -16.81
CA THR A 22 4.81 13.15 -18.26
C THR A 22 5.31 11.78 -18.69
N GLU A 23 4.94 11.37 -19.88
CA GLU A 23 5.63 10.29 -20.60
C GLU A 23 7.05 10.72 -21.02
N LYS A 24 7.83 9.78 -21.51
CA LYS A 24 9.18 10.08 -22.04
C LYS A 24 9.18 11.02 -23.25
N ASP A 25 8.09 11.02 -24.01
CA ASP A 25 7.90 11.89 -25.18
C ASP A 25 7.33 13.28 -24.81
N GLY A 26 7.13 13.53 -23.52
CA GLY A 26 6.56 14.79 -23.02
C GLY A 26 5.05 14.82 -22.92
N THR A 27 4.33 13.76 -23.29
CA THR A 27 2.87 13.71 -23.16
C THR A 27 2.48 13.86 -21.69
N HIS A 28 1.62 14.83 -21.38
CA HIS A 28 1.17 15.15 -20.02
C HIS A 28 0.29 14.05 -19.44
N LEU A 29 0.68 13.47 -18.31
CA LEU A 29 -0.07 12.44 -17.59
C LEU A 29 -0.90 13.01 -16.45
N GLY A 30 -0.38 13.98 -15.71
CA GLY A 30 -1.08 14.57 -14.59
C GLY A 30 -0.19 15.46 -13.73
N VAL A 31 -0.76 15.94 -12.63
CA VAL A 31 -0.06 16.73 -11.62
C VAL A 31 -0.05 15.97 -10.29
N LEU A 32 1.11 15.88 -9.67
CA LEU A 32 1.32 15.21 -8.38
C LEU A 32 1.75 16.22 -7.33
N TYR A 33 0.95 16.36 -6.26
CA TYR A 33 1.32 17.04 -5.03
C TYR A 33 1.94 16.04 -4.07
N MET A 34 3.06 16.42 -3.43
CA MET A 34 3.71 15.63 -2.38
C MET A 34 3.76 16.44 -1.10
N ASP A 35 3.12 15.96 -0.04
CA ASP A 35 2.99 16.60 1.26
C ASP A 35 3.45 15.63 2.35
N PHE A 36 4.73 15.71 2.71
CA PHE A 36 5.39 14.67 3.49
C PHE A 36 5.47 14.93 5.00
N HIS A 37 5.27 16.17 5.45
CA HIS A 37 5.59 16.52 6.84
C HIS A 37 4.36 16.76 7.71
N PRO A 38 4.43 16.40 9.01
CA PRO A 38 3.33 16.63 9.94
C PRO A 38 3.16 18.12 10.26
N ARG A 39 1.93 18.51 10.59
CA ARG A 39 1.55 19.82 11.13
C ARG A 39 0.27 19.71 11.93
N GLU A 40 -0.06 20.71 12.74
CA GLU A 40 -1.20 20.69 13.65
C GLU A 40 -2.54 20.38 12.95
N SER A 41 -2.77 20.98 11.78
CA SER A 41 -4.00 20.79 10.99
C SER A 41 -4.06 19.49 10.17
N LYS A 42 -3.05 18.62 10.25
CA LYS A 42 -2.92 17.42 9.44
C LYS A 42 -3.11 16.17 10.31
N ARG A 43 -4.05 15.31 9.92
CA ARG A 43 -4.21 14.02 10.62
C ARG A 43 -3.00 13.12 10.41
N GLY A 44 -2.76 12.18 11.35
CA GLY A 44 -1.71 11.16 11.23
C GLY A 44 -2.00 10.12 10.14
N GLY A 45 -1.01 9.29 9.86
CA GLY A 45 -1.05 8.27 8.81
C GLY A 45 -0.58 8.78 7.46
N ALA A 46 -0.84 8.02 6.40
CA ALA A 46 -0.54 8.37 5.03
C ALA A 46 -1.74 8.04 4.14
N TRP A 47 -1.89 8.73 3.04
CA TRP A 47 -2.96 8.49 2.07
C TRP A 47 -2.68 9.17 0.73
N MET A 48 -3.27 8.61 -0.33
CA MET A 48 -3.40 9.28 -1.61
C MET A 48 -4.79 9.92 -1.73
N THR A 49 -4.87 11.08 -2.36
CA THR A 49 -6.12 11.76 -2.70
C THR A 49 -6.13 12.19 -4.16
N SER A 50 -7.27 12.04 -4.82
CA SER A 50 -7.50 12.58 -6.15
C SER A 50 -8.36 13.84 -6.06
N TYR A 51 -7.76 15.01 -6.28
CA TYR A 51 -8.51 16.27 -6.39
C TYR A 51 -9.29 16.36 -7.71
N ARG A 52 -8.73 15.79 -8.75
CA ARG A 52 -9.36 15.60 -10.04
C ARG A 52 -8.97 14.22 -10.56
N SER A 53 -9.96 13.34 -10.71
CA SER A 53 -9.74 12.04 -11.33
C SER A 53 -9.68 12.16 -12.84
N GLN A 54 -8.94 11.27 -13.49
CA GLN A 54 -8.86 11.20 -14.94
C GLN A 54 -10.22 10.86 -15.55
N LYS A 55 -10.49 11.39 -16.72
CA LYS A 55 -11.61 11.02 -17.59
C LYS A 55 -11.26 11.34 -19.04
N THR A 56 -12.09 10.90 -19.97
CA THR A 56 -12.01 11.30 -21.39
C THR A 56 -13.25 12.11 -21.77
N VAL A 57 -13.04 13.29 -22.34
CA VAL A 57 -14.11 14.19 -22.82
C VAL A 57 -13.82 14.51 -24.27
N ASP A 58 -14.78 14.26 -25.16
CA ASP A 58 -14.67 14.52 -26.61
C ASP A 58 -13.39 13.91 -27.21
N GLY A 59 -13.06 12.69 -26.79
CA GLY A 59 -11.86 11.97 -27.23
C GLY A 59 -10.54 12.49 -26.68
N LYS A 60 -10.55 13.51 -25.79
CA LYS A 60 -9.36 14.07 -25.15
C LYS A 60 -9.27 13.65 -23.70
N ARG A 61 -8.07 13.26 -23.28
CA ARG A 61 -7.77 12.91 -21.89
C ARG A 61 -7.75 14.15 -21.02
N ASP A 62 -8.64 14.22 -20.02
CA ASP A 62 -8.59 15.19 -18.92
C ASP A 62 -7.71 14.62 -17.81
N ALA A 63 -6.55 15.22 -17.65
CA ALA A 63 -5.50 14.68 -16.80
C ALA A 63 -5.84 14.81 -15.29
N PRO A 64 -5.44 13.85 -14.43
CA PRO A 64 -5.73 13.87 -13.01
C PRO A 64 -4.84 14.86 -12.26
N VAL A 65 -5.32 15.27 -11.08
CA VAL A 65 -4.54 15.97 -10.06
C VAL A 65 -4.58 15.14 -8.78
N ILE A 66 -3.45 14.63 -8.40
CA ILE A 66 -3.27 13.66 -7.30
C ILE A 66 -2.42 14.26 -6.19
N SER A 67 -2.64 13.87 -4.96
CA SER A 67 -1.68 14.11 -3.87
C SER A 67 -1.31 12.83 -3.15
N ILE A 68 -0.05 12.76 -2.72
CA ILE A 68 0.47 11.85 -1.70
C ILE A 68 0.65 12.67 -0.43
N VAL A 69 0.07 12.21 0.66
CA VAL A 69 0.18 12.85 1.97
C VAL A 69 0.76 11.85 2.96
N CYS A 70 1.84 12.25 3.64
CA CYS A 70 2.52 11.45 4.66
C CYS A 70 2.76 12.30 5.92
N ASN A 71 3.37 11.70 6.94
CA ASN A 71 3.73 12.37 8.18
C ASN A 71 5.17 12.02 8.58
N PHE A 72 6.11 12.14 7.64
CA PHE A 72 7.52 11.86 7.86
C PHE A 72 8.19 12.96 8.68
N THR A 73 9.19 12.57 9.47
CA THR A 73 9.96 13.53 10.28
C THR A 73 10.53 14.66 9.42
N LYS A 74 10.33 15.91 9.84
CA LYS A 74 10.91 17.08 9.17
C LYS A 74 12.43 17.11 9.30
N PRO A 75 13.15 17.67 8.31
CA PRO A 75 14.55 17.98 8.49
C PRO A 75 14.72 19.01 9.61
N SER A 76 15.84 18.97 10.32
CA SER A 76 16.24 19.96 11.29
C SER A 76 17.32 20.89 10.71
N ALA A 77 17.65 21.98 11.41
CA ALA A 77 18.73 22.87 10.99
C ALA A 77 20.09 22.15 10.82
N ASN A 78 20.31 21.05 11.54
CA ASN A 78 21.58 20.34 11.61
C ASN A 78 21.60 18.98 10.91
N ALA A 79 20.44 18.47 10.45
CA ALA A 79 20.32 17.17 9.80
C ALA A 79 19.17 17.11 8.80
N PRO A 80 19.37 16.43 7.66
CA PRO A 80 18.26 16.14 6.72
C PRO A 80 17.22 15.24 7.39
N ALA A 81 16.03 15.17 6.80
CA ALA A 81 15.05 14.16 7.15
C ALA A 81 15.60 12.77 6.75
N LEU A 82 15.89 11.94 7.75
CA LEU A 82 16.30 10.56 7.54
C LEU A 82 15.09 9.66 7.81
N LEU A 83 14.62 8.98 6.78
CA LEU A 83 13.45 8.12 6.86
C LEU A 83 13.84 6.76 7.45
N THR A 84 12.98 6.21 8.28
CA THR A 84 13.02 4.78 8.63
C THR A 84 12.66 3.94 7.41
N PHE A 85 12.97 2.65 7.43
CA PHE A 85 12.57 1.76 6.34
C PHE A 85 11.03 1.66 6.20
N ASP A 86 10.29 1.71 7.31
CA ASP A 86 8.83 1.72 7.31
C ASP A 86 8.26 2.98 6.64
N GLU A 87 8.88 4.15 6.87
CA GLU A 87 8.49 5.40 6.20
C GLU A 87 8.79 5.34 4.68
N VAL A 88 9.91 4.73 4.29
CA VAL A 88 10.21 4.49 2.86
C VAL A 88 9.18 3.53 2.25
N SER A 89 8.86 2.43 2.94
CA SER A 89 7.83 1.48 2.48
C SER A 89 6.48 2.18 2.32
N THR A 90 6.09 3.03 3.28
CA THR A 90 4.88 3.86 3.22
C THR A 90 4.91 4.80 2.00
N PHE A 91 6.05 5.42 1.69
CA PHE A 91 6.16 6.25 0.48
C PHE A 91 5.93 5.43 -0.79
N PHE A 92 6.55 4.25 -0.91
CA PHE A 92 6.32 3.36 -2.06
C PHE A 92 4.86 2.94 -2.17
N HIS A 93 4.21 2.64 -1.04
CA HIS A 93 2.79 2.32 -0.97
C HIS A 93 1.93 3.45 -1.54
N GLU A 94 2.04 4.66 -1.00
CA GLU A 94 1.27 5.82 -1.47
C GLU A 94 1.59 6.18 -2.92
N PHE A 95 2.84 5.98 -3.33
CA PHE A 95 3.25 6.18 -4.73
C PHE A 95 2.59 5.16 -5.66
N GLY A 96 2.36 3.93 -5.21
CA GLY A 96 1.58 2.92 -5.96
C GLY A 96 0.14 3.37 -6.20
N HIS A 97 -0.53 3.93 -5.20
CA HIS A 97 -1.84 4.55 -5.37
C HIS A 97 -1.80 5.76 -6.31
N ALA A 98 -0.76 6.59 -6.19
CA ALA A 98 -0.59 7.73 -7.09
C ALA A 98 -0.41 7.30 -8.54
N LEU A 99 0.38 6.26 -8.80
CA LEU A 99 0.53 5.67 -10.14
C LEU A 99 -0.81 5.16 -10.68
N HIS A 100 -1.61 4.50 -9.85
CA HIS A 100 -2.96 4.04 -10.22
C HIS A 100 -3.85 5.22 -10.64
N GLY A 101 -3.77 6.36 -9.95
CA GLY A 101 -4.49 7.58 -10.32
C GLY A 101 -3.94 8.27 -11.56
N LEU A 102 -2.61 8.48 -11.61
CA LEU A 102 -1.92 9.21 -12.68
C LEU A 102 -1.99 8.50 -14.03
N LEU A 103 -1.84 7.18 -14.03
CA LEU A 103 -1.82 6.38 -15.25
C LEU A 103 -3.22 5.95 -15.71
N SER A 104 -4.25 6.21 -14.94
CA SER A 104 -5.64 5.90 -15.32
C SER A 104 -5.97 6.40 -16.73
N ASN A 105 -6.60 5.54 -17.53
CA ASN A 105 -6.96 5.82 -18.92
C ASN A 105 -8.35 5.27 -19.22
N VAL A 106 -9.35 5.91 -18.63
CA VAL A 106 -10.76 5.50 -18.71
C VAL A 106 -11.64 6.61 -19.29
N THR A 107 -12.82 6.24 -19.78
CA THR A 107 -13.79 7.22 -20.28
C THR A 107 -14.48 7.95 -19.14
N TYR A 108 -14.91 7.22 -18.11
CA TYR A 108 -15.74 7.77 -17.03
C TYR A 108 -14.94 7.97 -15.76
N ARG A 109 -15.03 9.16 -15.16
CA ARG A 109 -14.37 9.53 -13.90
C ARG A 109 -14.64 8.54 -12.76
N SER A 110 -15.85 8.02 -12.67
CA SER A 110 -16.27 7.08 -11.63
C SER A 110 -15.57 5.72 -11.68
N LEU A 111 -14.85 5.43 -12.77
CA LEU A 111 -14.08 4.21 -12.97
C LEU A 111 -12.55 4.45 -12.90
N ALA A 112 -12.12 5.71 -12.62
CA ALA A 112 -10.72 6.08 -12.72
C ALA A 112 -9.91 5.66 -11.51
N GLY A 113 -8.69 5.19 -11.76
CA GLY A 113 -7.67 4.94 -10.74
C GLY A 113 -8.18 4.06 -9.60
N THR A 114 -8.15 4.57 -8.39
CA THR A 114 -8.54 3.86 -7.15
C THR A 114 -10.05 3.61 -7.01
N SER A 115 -10.88 3.98 -8.01
CA SER A 115 -12.31 3.64 -8.05
C SER A 115 -12.54 2.19 -8.49
N VAL A 116 -12.02 1.25 -7.71
CA VAL A 116 -12.08 -0.21 -7.90
C VAL A 116 -12.68 -0.88 -6.66
N PRO A 117 -13.07 -2.17 -6.72
CA PRO A 117 -13.42 -2.92 -5.52
C PRO A 117 -12.35 -2.80 -4.42
N ARG A 118 -12.82 -2.74 -3.17
CA ARG A 118 -11.94 -2.46 -2.02
C ARG A 118 -10.82 -3.48 -1.86
N ASP A 119 -11.08 -4.74 -2.15
CA ASP A 119 -10.11 -5.83 -2.08
C ASP A 119 -9.12 -5.90 -3.27
N PHE A 120 -9.20 -4.93 -4.19
CA PHE A 120 -8.23 -4.76 -5.28
C PHE A 120 -7.43 -3.45 -5.18
N VAL A 121 -7.94 -2.48 -4.45
CA VAL A 121 -7.37 -1.12 -4.41
C VAL A 121 -5.94 -1.09 -3.86
N GLU A 122 -5.59 -2.03 -2.99
CA GLU A 122 -4.26 -2.11 -2.37
C GLU A 122 -3.23 -2.90 -3.20
N LEU A 123 -3.62 -3.54 -4.31
CA LEU A 123 -2.65 -4.22 -5.18
C LEU A 123 -1.59 -3.27 -5.74
N PRO A 124 -1.93 -2.10 -6.34
CA PRO A 124 -0.94 -1.17 -6.86
C PRO A 124 -0.02 -0.56 -5.79
N SER A 125 -0.53 -0.35 -4.58
CA SER A 125 0.25 0.19 -3.47
C SER A 125 1.17 -0.85 -2.86
N GLN A 126 0.66 -1.99 -2.47
CA GLN A 126 1.43 -3.05 -1.81
C GLN A 126 2.48 -3.69 -2.72
N ILE A 127 2.24 -3.78 -4.04
CA ILE A 127 3.24 -4.31 -4.95
C ILE A 127 4.48 -3.40 -4.99
N MET A 128 4.31 -2.08 -4.92
CA MET A 128 5.44 -1.13 -4.93
C MET A 128 6.34 -1.28 -3.70
N GLU A 129 5.78 -1.63 -2.53
CA GLU A 129 6.56 -1.91 -1.32
C GLU A 129 7.60 -3.02 -1.52
N ASN A 130 7.31 -4.01 -2.39
CA ASN A 130 8.23 -5.10 -2.66
C ASN A 130 9.54 -4.61 -3.30
N TRP A 131 9.48 -3.58 -4.17
CA TRP A 131 10.70 -2.97 -4.74
C TRP A 131 11.53 -2.26 -3.69
N ALA A 132 10.93 -1.61 -2.69
CA ALA A 132 11.65 -0.87 -1.66
C ALA A 132 12.71 -1.71 -0.93
N ALA A 133 12.44 -2.99 -0.74
CA ALA A 133 13.31 -3.94 -0.01
C ALA A 133 14.34 -4.68 -0.91
N GLU A 134 14.21 -4.59 -2.22
CA GLU A 134 15.12 -5.28 -3.13
C GLU A 134 16.53 -4.64 -3.12
N PRO A 135 17.60 -5.44 -3.04
CA PRO A 135 18.97 -4.91 -2.94
C PRO A 135 19.33 -3.95 -4.07
N GLU A 136 18.91 -4.25 -5.29
CA GLU A 136 19.15 -3.42 -6.45
C GLU A 136 18.52 -2.02 -6.29
N VAL A 137 17.31 -1.95 -5.73
CA VAL A 137 16.59 -0.70 -5.46
C VAL A 137 17.17 0.02 -4.23
N LEU A 138 17.48 -0.72 -3.16
CA LEU A 138 18.17 -0.17 -1.98
C LEU A 138 19.47 0.54 -2.37
N ASN A 139 20.26 -0.04 -3.27
CA ASN A 139 21.49 0.56 -3.75
C ASN A 139 21.29 1.90 -4.49
N MET A 140 20.10 2.14 -5.03
CA MET A 140 19.78 3.40 -5.71
C MET A 140 19.51 4.53 -4.73
N TYR A 141 18.77 4.27 -3.62
CA TYR A 141 18.30 5.31 -2.72
C TYR A 141 18.92 5.28 -1.31
N ALA A 142 19.25 4.09 -0.78
CA ALA A 142 19.75 3.95 0.59
C ALA A 142 21.25 4.28 0.65
N LYS A 143 21.57 5.58 0.65
CA LYS A 143 22.94 6.11 0.66
C LYS A 143 23.16 6.96 1.90
N HIS A 144 24.36 6.87 2.44
CA HIS A 144 24.79 7.69 3.57
C HIS A 144 24.78 9.18 3.18
N TYR A 145 23.99 10.00 3.89
CA TYR A 145 23.67 11.37 3.49
C TYR A 145 24.86 12.35 3.40
N LYS A 146 26.01 12.03 4.04
CA LYS A 146 27.24 12.83 3.95
C LYS A 146 28.24 12.25 2.95
N THR A 147 28.42 10.91 2.93
CA THR A 147 29.48 10.27 2.14
C THR A 147 28.98 9.76 0.80
N GLY A 148 27.68 9.56 0.61
CA GLY A 148 27.11 8.93 -0.58
C GLY A 148 27.32 7.41 -0.68
N GLU A 149 27.97 6.81 0.33
CA GLU A 149 28.18 5.36 0.37
C GLU A 149 26.86 4.60 0.42
N VAL A 150 26.78 3.53 -0.33
CA VAL A 150 25.61 2.65 -0.37
C VAL A 150 25.47 1.91 0.96
N ILE A 151 24.24 1.61 1.35
CA ILE A 151 23.92 0.81 2.55
C ILE A 151 24.76 -0.49 2.57
N PRO A 152 25.47 -0.80 3.67
CA PRO A 152 26.25 -2.05 3.77
C PRO A 152 25.38 -3.30 3.65
N GLU A 153 25.86 -4.31 2.95
CA GLU A 153 25.16 -5.60 2.75
C GLU A 153 24.73 -6.24 4.09
N ALA A 154 25.54 -6.09 5.14
CA ALA A 154 25.21 -6.58 6.48
C ALA A 154 23.92 -5.96 7.04
N LEU A 155 23.63 -4.69 6.73
CA LEU A 155 22.38 -4.03 7.11
C LEU A 155 21.21 -4.49 6.23
N VAL A 156 21.41 -4.66 4.93
CA VAL A 156 20.41 -5.24 4.03
C VAL A 156 19.99 -6.63 4.51
N ASN A 157 20.94 -7.47 4.91
CA ASN A 157 20.66 -8.80 5.46
C ASN A 157 19.91 -8.75 6.81
N LYS A 158 20.14 -7.73 7.64
CA LYS A 158 19.35 -7.50 8.86
C LYS A 158 17.92 -7.10 8.55
N LEU A 159 17.70 -6.22 7.58
CA LEU A 159 16.34 -5.84 7.12
C LEU A 159 15.56 -7.06 6.64
N LYS A 160 16.17 -7.92 5.81
CA LYS A 160 15.52 -9.16 5.34
C LYS A 160 15.14 -10.09 6.49
N LYS A 161 15.99 -10.23 7.49
CA LYS A 161 15.69 -11.06 8.70
C LYS A 161 14.58 -10.44 9.55
N ALA A 162 14.59 -9.11 9.71
CA ALA A 162 13.53 -8.41 10.44
C ALA A 162 12.15 -8.60 9.80
N GLY A 163 12.08 -8.65 8.46
CA GLY A 163 10.83 -8.83 7.72
C GLY A 163 10.11 -10.17 7.97
N THR A 164 10.79 -11.18 8.54
CA THR A 164 10.17 -12.47 8.90
C THR A 164 10.05 -12.66 10.42
N PHE A 165 10.49 -11.67 11.21
CA PHE A 165 10.40 -11.73 12.67
C PHE A 165 8.96 -11.49 13.13
N ASP A 166 8.51 -12.25 14.09
CA ASP A 166 7.17 -12.16 14.72
C ASP A 166 5.97 -12.18 13.76
N GLN A 167 6.12 -12.76 12.56
CA GLN A 167 5.06 -12.81 11.56
C GLN A 167 3.81 -13.57 12.02
N GLY A 168 3.94 -14.53 12.94
CA GLY A 168 2.80 -15.19 13.58
C GLY A 168 1.96 -14.19 14.39
N PHE A 169 2.62 -13.36 15.21
CA PHE A 169 1.95 -12.32 16.00
C PHE A 169 1.30 -11.27 15.08
N ILE A 170 2.06 -10.68 14.16
CA ILE A 170 1.60 -9.63 13.26
C ILE A 170 0.42 -10.10 12.41
N THR A 171 0.47 -11.34 11.90
CA THR A 171 -0.62 -11.90 11.11
C THR A 171 -1.87 -12.15 11.97
N THR A 172 -1.70 -12.64 13.20
CA THR A 172 -2.83 -12.87 14.12
C THR A 172 -3.50 -11.57 14.55
N GLU A 173 -2.71 -10.55 14.89
CA GLU A 173 -3.18 -9.21 15.24
C GLU A 173 -4.00 -8.59 14.10
N TYR A 174 -3.52 -8.71 12.87
CA TYR A 174 -4.21 -8.24 11.67
C TYR A 174 -5.52 -9.01 11.42
N LEU A 175 -5.47 -10.35 11.47
CA LEU A 175 -6.65 -11.19 11.27
C LEU A 175 -7.71 -10.95 12.34
N ALA A 176 -7.30 -10.71 13.59
CA ALA A 176 -8.21 -10.34 14.66
C ALA A 176 -8.97 -9.05 14.34
N ALA A 177 -8.29 -8.02 13.80
CA ALA A 177 -8.94 -6.80 13.37
C ALA A 177 -9.88 -7.03 12.17
N SER A 178 -9.50 -7.86 11.21
CA SER A 178 -10.36 -8.20 10.06
C SER A 178 -11.62 -8.97 10.48
N LEU A 179 -11.49 -9.88 11.43
CA LEU A 179 -12.64 -10.62 11.97
C LEU A 179 -13.52 -9.75 12.86
N LEU A 180 -12.94 -8.79 13.58
CA LEU A 180 -13.69 -7.78 14.33
C LEU A 180 -14.53 -6.89 13.41
N ASP A 181 -13.97 -6.46 12.29
CA ASP A 181 -14.69 -5.72 11.25
C ASP A 181 -15.91 -6.51 10.75
N LEU A 182 -15.70 -7.76 10.38
CA LEU A 182 -16.80 -8.64 9.92
C LEU A 182 -17.84 -8.86 11.01
N GLU A 183 -17.43 -9.01 12.28
CA GLU A 183 -18.37 -9.19 13.40
C GLU A 183 -19.24 -7.94 13.59
N TYR A 184 -18.69 -6.72 13.47
CA TYR A 184 -19.46 -5.48 13.51
C TYR A 184 -20.46 -5.38 12.36
N HIS A 185 -20.04 -5.65 11.15
CA HIS A 185 -20.81 -5.40 9.93
C HIS A 185 -21.70 -6.55 9.47
N SER A 186 -21.69 -7.68 10.20
CA SER A 186 -22.63 -8.79 10.02
C SER A 186 -23.84 -8.74 10.96
N GLN A 187 -23.92 -7.72 11.84
CA GLN A 187 -25.02 -7.59 12.77
C GLN A 187 -26.32 -7.21 12.03
N THR A 188 -27.40 -7.91 12.37
CA THR A 188 -28.74 -7.64 11.83
C THR A 188 -29.61 -6.84 12.78
N LYS A 189 -29.10 -6.50 13.97
CA LYS A 189 -29.75 -5.72 15.02
C LYS A 189 -28.78 -4.70 15.59
N ASP A 190 -29.32 -3.68 16.24
CA ASP A 190 -28.53 -2.67 16.93
C ASP A 190 -27.62 -3.28 18.00
N ILE A 191 -26.40 -2.82 18.07
CA ILE A 191 -25.46 -3.21 19.12
C ILE A 191 -25.77 -2.38 20.36
N THR A 192 -26.24 -3.05 21.42
CA THR A 192 -26.69 -2.39 22.66
C THR A 192 -25.66 -2.42 23.79
N VAL A 193 -24.52 -3.11 23.58
CA VAL A 193 -23.40 -3.15 24.52
C VAL A 193 -22.35 -2.13 24.15
N ASP A 194 -21.52 -1.72 25.10
CA ASP A 194 -20.39 -0.84 24.81
C ASP A 194 -19.36 -1.51 23.89
N ALA A 195 -18.55 -0.68 23.21
CA ALA A 195 -17.61 -1.14 22.19
C ALA A 195 -16.55 -2.12 22.74
N ASN A 196 -16.08 -1.95 23.99
CA ASN A 196 -15.08 -2.84 24.59
C ASN A 196 -15.69 -4.21 24.93
N ALA A 197 -16.94 -4.22 25.42
CA ALA A 197 -17.65 -5.47 25.70
C ALA A 197 -17.93 -6.25 24.41
N PHE A 198 -18.34 -5.56 23.35
CA PHE A 198 -18.52 -6.17 22.02
C PHE A 198 -17.23 -6.79 21.50
N GLU A 199 -16.14 -6.01 21.48
CA GLU A 199 -14.82 -6.47 21.05
C GLU A 199 -14.35 -7.69 21.83
N LYS A 200 -14.44 -7.65 23.15
CA LYS A 200 -14.07 -8.76 24.02
C LYS A 200 -14.85 -10.05 23.70
N ALA A 201 -16.15 -9.91 23.46
CA ALA A 201 -17.00 -11.05 23.08
C ALA A 201 -16.63 -11.59 21.69
N ALA A 202 -16.38 -10.72 20.71
CA ALA A 202 -15.95 -11.09 19.37
C ALA A 202 -14.58 -11.81 19.39
N MET A 203 -13.61 -11.29 20.12
CA MET A 203 -12.27 -11.91 20.23
C MET A 203 -12.32 -13.26 20.95
N LYS A 204 -13.14 -13.39 21.97
CA LYS A 204 -13.38 -14.68 22.64
C LYS A 204 -14.02 -15.71 21.69
N LYS A 205 -14.96 -15.28 20.85
CA LYS A 205 -15.64 -16.14 19.87
C LYS A 205 -14.67 -16.77 18.87
N ILE A 206 -13.65 -16.03 18.44
CA ILE A 206 -12.61 -16.53 17.51
C ILE A 206 -11.46 -17.24 18.21
N GLY A 207 -11.48 -17.34 19.55
CA GLY A 207 -10.43 -18.01 20.32
C GLY A 207 -9.11 -17.24 20.39
N LEU A 208 -9.13 -15.90 20.24
CA LEU A 208 -7.94 -15.09 20.37
C LEU A 208 -7.39 -15.16 21.79
N ILE A 209 -6.09 -15.41 21.93
CA ILE A 209 -5.40 -15.43 23.23
C ILE A 209 -5.34 -14.03 23.83
N GLU A 210 -5.40 -13.90 25.15
CA GLU A 210 -5.50 -12.61 25.85
C GLU A 210 -4.26 -11.70 25.65
N SER A 211 -3.10 -12.28 25.36
CA SER A 211 -1.85 -11.53 25.10
C SER A 211 -1.80 -10.87 23.73
N ILE A 212 -2.73 -11.16 22.83
CA ILE A 212 -2.86 -10.51 21.52
C ILE A 212 -4.16 -9.71 21.48
N ILE A 213 -4.06 -8.45 21.08
CA ILE A 213 -5.21 -7.59 20.84
C ILE A 213 -5.35 -7.36 19.32
N PRO A 214 -6.54 -7.02 18.81
CA PRO A 214 -6.70 -6.61 17.42
C PRO A 214 -5.81 -5.40 17.09
N ARG A 215 -5.24 -5.36 15.88
CA ARG A 215 -4.42 -4.24 15.40
C ARG A 215 -5.06 -2.87 15.63
N TYR A 216 -6.37 -2.79 15.50
CA TYR A 216 -7.18 -1.62 15.86
C TYR A 216 -8.24 -2.04 16.87
N ARG A 217 -8.34 -1.27 17.97
CA ARG A 217 -9.42 -1.41 18.93
C ARG A 217 -10.66 -0.70 18.41
N SER A 218 -11.81 -1.18 18.77
CA SER A 218 -13.12 -0.65 18.35
C SER A 218 -13.24 0.86 18.46
N THR A 219 -12.66 1.46 19.50
CA THR A 219 -12.77 2.90 19.80
C THR A 219 -11.94 3.82 18.87
N TYR A 220 -11.03 3.28 18.08
CA TYR A 220 -10.21 4.05 17.13
C TYR A 220 -10.03 3.35 15.77
N PHE A 221 -10.90 2.41 15.43
CA PHE A 221 -10.86 1.69 14.16
C PHE A 221 -11.48 2.50 13.02
N ASN A 222 -10.86 3.63 12.72
CA ASN A 222 -11.34 4.60 11.75
C ASN A 222 -11.55 4.01 10.34
N HIS A 223 -10.71 3.06 9.93
CA HIS A 223 -10.80 2.40 8.62
C HIS A 223 -12.21 1.87 8.33
N ILE A 224 -12.81 1.17 9.31
CA ILE A 224 -14.09 0.48 9.12
C ILE A 224 -15.31 1.34 9.45
N PHE A 225 -15.16 2.40 10.27
CA PHE A 225 -16.29 3.25 10.67
C PHE A 225 -16.40 4.55 9.88
N SER A 226 -15.30 5.04 9.29
CA SER A 226 -15.31 6.26 8.46
C SER A 226 -14.32 6.27 7.30
N GLY A 227 -13.45 5.27 7.20
CA GLY A 227 -12.41 5.16 6.18
C GLY A 227 -12.82 4.44 4.90
N GLY A 228 -14.06 3.94 4.82
CA GLY A 228 -14.56 3.22 3.63
C GLY A 228 -14.16 1.74 3.55
N TYR A 229 -13.71 1.13 4.68
CA TYR A 229 -13.34 -0.29 4.77
C TYR A 229 -14.35 -1.13 5.58
N SER A 230 -15.59 -0.68 5.71
CA SER A 230 -16.66 -1.46 6.37
C SER A 230 -16.83 -2.82 5.70
N SER A 231 -16.74 -3.91 6.46
CA SER A 231 -16.65 -5.30 5.97
C SER A 231 -15.50 -5.55 4.99
N GLY A 232 -14.55 -4.65 4.91
CA GLY A 232 -13.50 -4.63 3.88
C GLY A 232 -12.08 -4.61 4.42
N TYR A 233 -11.85 -4.71 5.73
CA TYR A 233 -10.50 -4.67 6.28
C TYR A 233 -9.65 -5.89 5.88
N TYR A 234 -10.26 -7.00 5.53
CA TYR A 234 -9.61 -8.18 4.96
C TYR A 234 -8.84 -7.87 3.66
N SER A 235 -9.17 -6.77 2.99
CA SER A 235 -8.61 -6.39 1.69
C SER A 235 -7.09 -6.30 1.67
N TYR A 236 -6.46 -5.90 2.77
CA TYR A 236 -4.99 -5.82 2.85
C TYR A 236 -4.31 -7.19 2.77
N ILE A 237 -4.88 -8.24 3.37
CA ILE A 237 -4.28 -9.58 3.24
C ILE A 237 -4.58 -10.20 1.88
N TRP A 238 -5.79 -9.95 1.33
CA TRP A 238 -6.12 -10.40 -0.02
C TRP A 238 -5.23 -9.71 -1.07
N SER A 239 -5.08 -8.39 -0.98
CA SER A 239 -4.13 -7.66 -1.82
C SER A 239 -2.69 -8.12 -1.57
N GLY A 240 -2.33 -8.55 -0.35
CA GLY A 240 -1.07 -9.19 -0.05
C GLY A 240 -0.81 -10.48 -0.83
N VAL A 241 -1.85 -11.28 -1.06
CA VAL A 241 -1.78 -12.43 -1.97
C VAL A 241 -1.55 -11.96 -3.40
N LEU A 242 -2.33 -10.97 -3.85
CA LEU A 242 -2.22 -10.43 -5.22
C LEU A 242 -0.85 -9.80 -5.47
N ASP A 243 -0.37 -8.92 -4.57
CA ASP A 243 0.89 -8.18 -4.76
C ASP A 243 2.11 -9.10 -4.78
N THR A 244 2.17 -10.06 -3.86
CA THR A 244 3.32 -10.97 -3.78
C THR A 244 3.38 -11.93 -4.96
N ASP A 245 2.23 -12.45 -5.42
CA ASP A 245 2.18 -13.27 -6.62
C ASP A 245 2.46 -12.45 -7.89
N ALA A 246 1.92 -11.23 -7.99
CA ALA A 246 2.20 -10.32 -9.10
C ALA A 246 3.69 -9.94 -9.17
N PHE A 247 4.34 -9.73 -8.02
CA PHE A 247 5.76 -9.41 -7.97
C PHE A 247 6.65 -10.56 -8.44
N GLU A 248 6.25 -11.84 -8.26
CA GLU A 248 6.96 -12.98 -8.82
C GLU A 248 7.09 -12.88 -10.34
N ALA A 249 6.14 -12.26 -11.05
CA ALA A 249 6.24 -12.07 -12.50
C ALA A 249 7.43 -11.17 -12.91
N PHE A 250 7.83 -10.24 -12.04
CA PHE A 250 9.03 -9.43 -12.25
C PHE A 250 10.29 -10.20 -11.84
N LYS A 251 10.25 -10.96 -10.75
CA LYS A 251 11.41 -11.76 -10.29
C LYS A 251 11.83 -12.85 -11.27
N THR A 252 10.88 -13.41 -12.03
CA THR A 252 11.19 -14.43 -13.06
C THR A 252 11.90 -13.85 -14.29
N THR A 253 12.02 -12.54 -14.38
CA THR A 253 12.75 -11.85 -15.46
C THR A 253 13.82 -10.92 -14.86
N THR A 254 13.60 -9.62 -14.92
CA THR A 254 14.39 -8.60 -14.21
C THR A 254 13.42 -7.65 -13.52
N LEU A 255 13.81 -7.10 -12.37
CA LEU A 255 12.95 -6.19 -11.58
C LEU A 255 12.44 -4.97 -12.39
N PHE A 256 13.20 -4.56 -13.39
CA PHE A 256 12.88 -3.43 -14.27
C PHE A 256 12.53 -3.86 -15.71
N ASN A 257 11.96 -5.07 -15.86
CA ASN A 257 11.54 -5.56 -17.18
C ASN A 257 10.46 -4.66 -17.78
N PRO A 258 10.73 -3.98 -18.92
CA PRO A 258 9.80 -3.00 -19.50
C PRO A 258 8.52 -3.65 -20.05
N GLU A 259 8.59 -4.90 -20.52
CA GLU A 259 7.41 -5.61 -21.05
C GLU A 259 6.45 -5.99 -19.91
N LYS A 260 6.99 -6.48 -18.79
CA LYS A 260 6.19 -6.76 -17.58
C LYS A 260 5.60 -5.49 -16.99
N ALA A 261 6.39 -4.42 -16.91
CA ALA A 261 5.91 -3.12 -16.47
C ALA A 261 4.78 -2.57 -17.37
N LYS A 262 4.91 -2.73 -18.68
CA LYS A 262 3.87 -2.37 -19.66
C LYS A 262 2.60 -3.19 -19.44
N LEU A 263 2.71 -4.52 -19.31
CA LEU A 263 1.56 -5.39 -19.06
C LEU A 263 0.85 -5.03 -17.74
N PHE A 264 1.60 -4.74 -16.66
CA PHE A 264 1.02 -4.30 -15.39
C PHE A 264 0.31 -2.95 -15.53
N ARG A 265 0.94 -2.00 -16.21
CA ARG A 265 0.36 -0.70 -16.50
C ARG A 265 -0.96 -0.84 -17.29
N GLU A 266 -0.94 -1.49 -18.44
CA GLU A 266 -2.08 -1.58 -19.37
C GLU A 266 -3.25 -2.39 -18.83
N ASN A 267 -3.00 -3.37 -17.97
CA ASN A 267 -4.04 -4.28 -17.45
C ASN A 267 -4.48 -3.96 -16.03
N VAL A 268 -3.67 -3.29 -15.24
CA VAL A 268 -3.99 -2.96 -13.84
C VAL A 268 -4.12 -1.45 -13.65
N LEU A 269 -3.03 -0.69 -13.87
CA LEU A 269 -2.98 0.73 -13.49
C LEU A 269 -3.88 1.63 -14.36
N GLU A 270 -4.00 1.34 -15.64
CA GLU A 270 -4.79 2.17 -16.59
C GLU A 270 -6.29 1.86 -16.54
N ARG A 271 -6.67 0.68 -16.06
CA ARG A 271 -8.03 0.16 -16.24
C ARG A 271 -9.03 0.62 -15.17
N GLY A 272 -8.56 0.96 -13.97
CA GLY A 272 -9.47 1.28 -12.87
C GLY A 272 -10.58 0.24 -12.71
N GLY A 273 -11.82 0.69 -12.52
CA GLY A 273 -12.99 -0.16 -12.33
C GLY A 273 -13.74 -0.54 -13.63
N THR A 274 -13.07 -0.57 -14.80
CA THR A 274 -13.72 -0.84 -16.08
C THR A 274 -14.11 -2.30 -16.29
N GLU A 275 -13.49 -3.22 -15.58
CA GLU A 275 -13.72 -4.67 -15.68
C GLU A 275 -13.55 -5.32 -14.31
N ASP A 276 -13.97 -6.59 -14.20
CA ASP A 276 -13.72 -7.39 -13.00
C ASP A 276 -12.21 -7.45 -12.68
N PRO A 277 -11.81 -7.17 -11.45
CA PRO A 277 -10.40 -7.15 -11.05
C PRO A 277 -9.63 -8.45 -11.33
N MET A 278 -10.28 -9.61 -11.16
CA MET A 278 -9.63 -10.90 -11.43
C MET A 278 -9.39 -11.12 -12.92
N VAL A 279 -10.24 -10.57 -13.79
CA VAL A 279 -10.02 -10.59 -15.25
C VAL A 279 -8.79 -9.76 -15.59
N LEU A 280 -8.68 -8.55 -15.03
CA LEU A 280 -7.52 -7.66 -15.22
C LEU A 280 -6.23 -8.28 -14.70
N TYR A 281 -6.28 -8.85 -13.50
CA TYR A 281 -5.16 -9.55 -12.89
C TYR A 281 -4.66 -10.71 -13.76
N LYS A 282 -5.56 -11.55 -14.24
CA LYS A 282 -5.20 -12.70 -15.09
C LYS A 282 -4.61 -12.29 -16.44
N ARG A 283 -5.05 -11.16 -17.01
CA ARG A 283 -4.41 -10.62 -18.23
C ARG A 283 -2.96 -10.20 -18.00
N PHE A 284 -2.66 -9.65 -16.84
CA PHE A 284 -1.30 -9.32 -16.47
C PHE A 284 -0.48 -10.57 -16.10
N ARG A 285 -1.02 -11.38 -15.20
CA ARG A 285 -0.26 -12.47 -14.57
C ARG A 285 -0.22 -13.75 -15.41
N GLY A 286 -1.25 -14.00 -16.21
CA GLY A 286 -1.44 -15.23 -16.99
C GLY A 286 -2.09 -16.38 -16.21
N ALA A 287 -2.37 -16.19 -14.91
CA ALA A 287 -2.96 -17.19 -14.02
C ALA A 287 -3.74 -16.53 -12.88
N GLU A 288 -4.48 -17.32 -12.12
CA GLU A 288 -5.02 -16.89 -10.82
C GLU A 288 -3.89 -16.73 -9.80
N PRO A 289 -4.06 -15.84 -8.79
CA PRO A 289 -3.05 -15.63 -7.77
C PRO A 289 -2.89 -16.86 -6.90
N SER A 290 -1.65 -17.08 -6.42
CA SER A 290 -1.30 -18.10 -5.46
C SER A 290 -0.95 -17.47 -4.11
N ILE A 291 -1.28 -18.16 -3.01
CA ILE A 291 -0.94 -17.71 -1.65
C ILE A 291 0.53 -17.98 -1.28
N GLU A 292 1.20 -18.91 -1.96
CA GLU A 292 2.54 -19.35 -1.60
C GLU A 292 3.58 -18.20 -1.58
N PRO A 293 3.57 -17.23 -2.50
CA PRO A 293 4.48 -16.09 -2.44
C PRO A 293 4.32 -15.28 -1.14
N LEU A 294 3.09 -15.04 -0.69
CA LEU A 294 2.83 -14.35 0.57
C LEU A 294 3.35 -15.14 1.77
N LEU A 295 3.10 -16.45 1.80
CA LEU A 295 3.58 -17.30 2.88
C LEU A 295 5.13 -17.32 2.93
N ARG A 296 5.80 -17.41 1.79
CA ARG A 296 7.27 -17.29 1.70
C ARG A 296 7.77 -15.93 2.19
N LYS A 297 7.15 -14.83 1.74
CA LYS A 297 7.51 -13.46 2.18
C LYS A 297 7.44 -13.32 3.70
N ARG A 298 6.44 -13.94 4.32
CA ARG A 298 6.23 -13.92 5.78
C ARG A 298 7.00 -15.01 6.54
N GLY A 299 7.71 -15.93 5.85
CA GLY A 299 8.37 -17.06 6.48
C GLY A 299 7.41 -18.07 7.13
N LEU A 300 6.16 -18.13 6.65
CA LEU A 300 5.10 -19.01 7.11
C LEU A 300 4.90 -20.25 6.20
N ASP A 301 5.71 -20.42 5.18
CA ASP A 301 5.69 -21.55 4.23
C ASP A 301 6.34 -22.83 4.78
N LYS A 302 7.10 -22.73 5.86
CA LYS A 302 7.73 -23.88 6.51
C LYS A 302 6.66 -24.67 7.25
N LYS A 303 6.51 -25.97 6.91
CA LYS A 303 5.78 -26.90 7.78
C LYS A 303 6.37 -26.80 9.18
N THR A 304 5.57 -26.27 10.12
CA THR A 304 5.96 -26.26 11.53
C THR A 304 6.23 -27.69 11.96
N GLU A 305 7.49 -28.00 12.34
CA GLU A 305 7.72 -29.22 13.10
C GLU A 305 6.80 -29.18 14.33
N PRO A 306 6.11 -30.27 14.64
CA PRO A 306 5.23 -30.30 15.80
C PRO A 306 6.04 -29.88 17.03
N LEU A 307 5.53 -28.88 17.76
CA LEU A 307 6.12 -28.40 19.00
C LEU A 307 6.54 -29.58 19.85
N LYS A 308 7.84 -29.80 20.04
CA LYS A 308 8.33 -30.77 21.01
C LYS A 308 7.67 -30.41 22.34
N LYS A 309 6.81 -31.31 22.85
CA LYS A 309 6.19 -31.13 24.15
C LYS A 309 7.36 -30.90 25.15
N VAL A 310 7.44 -29.69 25.68
CA VAL A 310 8.30 -29.39 26.80
C VAL A 310 7.84 -30.31 27.93
N LYS A 311 8.62 -31.32 28.25
CA LYS A 311 8.38 -32.13 29.45
C LYS A 311 8.57 -31.18 30.62
N GLY A 312 7.47 -30.90 31.34
CA GLY A 312 7.49 -30.21 32.62
C GLY A 312 8.16 -31.05 33.69
#